data_f73238029d4f443965e160700fc8c2cb
#
_entry.id   f73238029d4f443965e160700fc8c2cb
#
_cell.length_a   1.000
_cell.length_b   1.000
_cell.length_c   1.000
_cell.angle_alpha   90.00
_cell.angle_beta   90.00
_cell.angle_gamma   90.00
#
_symmetry.space_group_name_H-M   'P 1'
#
loop_
_entity.id
_entity.type
_entity.pdbx_description
1 polymer ?
#
loop_
_entity_poly.entity_id
_entity_poly.type
_entity_poly.pdbx_seq_one_letter_code
_entity_poly.pdbx_strand_id
1 'polypeptide(L)'
;MKPSRHPVHTAEVQEDFLLTEVDNLIASAESRIERQRTYLRSVASDFEASMKAVTELDLMLAALEKLRICRSRMLPASERQDT
;
A
#
# COMPACT_ATOMS: atom_id res chain seq x y z
N MET A 1 41.05 -4.95 -2.26
CA MET A 1 40.36 -4.72 -2.45
C MET A 1 39.48 -4.71 -2.80
N LYS A 2 39.03 -4.95 -2.77
CA LYS A 2 38.18 -4.84 -3.05
C LYS A 2 37.16 -4.68 -3.28
N PRO A 3 37.27 -4.51 -3.46
CA PRO A 3 36.25 -4.13 -3.70
C PRO A 3 35.21 -4.74 -3.80
N SER A 4 35.04 -4.87 -3.59
CA SER A 4 34.19 -5.39 -4.03
C SER A 4 32.88 -5.34 -3.80
N ARG A 5 32.41 -4.36 -3.73
CA ARG A 5 31.16 -4.20 -3.64
C ARG A 5 30.55 -4.49 -4.88
N HIS A 6 29.61 -5.29 -4.99
CA HIS A 6 28.96 -5.66 -6.21
C HIS A 6 27.78 -4.81 -6.45
N PRO A 7 27.67 -4.14 -7.57
CA PRO A 7 26.48 -3.35 -7.88
C PRO A 7 25.20 -4.18 -7.87
N VAL A 8 25.28 -5.42 -8.34
CA VAL A 8 24.11 -6.29 -8.34
C VAL A 8 23.63 -6.55 -6.93
N HIS A 9 24.57 -6.81 -6.04
CA HIS A 9 24.19 -7.06 -4.65
C HIS A 9 23.54 -5.83 -4.02
N THR A 10 24.08 -4.65 -4.31
CA THR A 10 23.51 -3.42 -3.80
C THR A 10 22.10 -3.20 -4.32
N ALA A 11 21.87 -3.52 -5.59
CA ALA A 11 20.55 -3.37 -6.16
C ALA A 11 19.54 -4.30 -5.49
N GLU A 12 19.95 -5.51 -5.17
CA GLU A 12 19.06 -6.45 -4.49
C GLU A 12 18.66 -5.96 -3.11
N VAL A 13 19.62 -5.42 -2.37
CA VAL A 13 19.32 -4.90 -1.04
C VAL A 13 18.36 -3.71 -1.15
N GLN A 14 18.56 -2.86 -2.13
CA GLN A 14 17.69 -1.72 -2.33
C GLN A 14 16.28 -2.15 -2.69
N GLU A 15 16.14 -3.15 -3.53
CA GLU A 15 14.82 -3.64 -3.90
C GLU A 15 14.08 -4.21 -2.71
N ASP A 16 14.78 -4.96 -1.85
CA ASP A 16 14.15 -5.49 -0.65
C ASP A 16 13.71 -4.38 0.27
N PHE A 17 14.51 -3.35 0.41
CA PHE A 17 14.15 -2.22 1.25
C PHE A 17 12.90 -1.53 0.72
N LEU A 18 12.85 -1.29 -0.58
CA LEU A 18 11.69 -0.61 -1.18
C LEU A 18 10.43 -1.45 -1.07
N LEU A 19 10.56 -2.76 -1.25
CA LEU A 19 9.42 -3.65 -1.13
C LEU A 19 8.87 -3.63 0.30
N THR A 20 9.77 -3.64 1.29
CA THR A 20 9.36 -3.56 2.68
C THR A 20 8.64 -2.25 2.96
N GLU A 21 9.15 -1.14 2.39
CA GLU A 21 8.50 0.16 2.57
C GLU A 21 7.09 0.15 1.99
N VAL A 22 6.94 -0.42 0.79
CA VAL A 22 5.62 -0.48 0.18
C VAL A 22 4.68 -1.35 1.01
N ASP A 23 5.18 -2.47 1.52
CA ASP A 23 4.36 -3.33 2.38
C ASP A 23 3.92 -2.59 3.64
N ASN A 24 4.80 -1.78 4.22
CA ASN A 24 4.45 -1.00 5.39
C ASN A 24 3.38 0.05 5.07
N LEU A 25 3.49 0.67 3.89
CA LEU A 25 2.49 1.64 3.46
C LEU A 25 1.14 0.98 3.23
N ILE A 26 1.14 -0.22 2.68
CA ILE A 26 -0.10 -0.96 2.47
C ILE A 26 -0.74 -1.30 3.80
N ALA A 27 0.04 -1.80 4.75
CA ALA A 27 -0.50 -2.15 6.08
C ALA A 27 -1.08 -0.92 6.76
N SER A 28 -0.38 0.22 6.67
CA SER A 28 -0.86 1.47 7.24
C SER A 28 -2.16 1.90 6.59
N ALA A 29 -2.23 1.80 5.27
CA ALA A 29 -3.43 2.19 4.54
C ALA A 29 -4.61 1.30 4.92
N GLU A 30 -4.37 0.01 5.03
CA GLU A 30 -5.44 -0.92 5.41
C GLU A 30 -5.96 -0.61 6.81
N SER A 31 -5.06 -0.28 7.72
CA SER A 31 -5.45 0.07 9.08
C SER A 31 -6.31 1.33 9.10
N ARG A 32 -5.91 2.33 8.30
CA ARG A 32 -6.68 3.58 8.23
C ARG A 32 -8.05 3.36 7.60
N ILE A 33 -8.12 2.48 6.60
CA ILE A 33 -9.40 2.15 5.97
C ILE A 33 -10.33 1.50 7.00
N GLU A 34 -9.80 0.60 7.81
CA GLU A 34 -10.62 -0.03 8.84
C GLU A 34 -11.15 0.99 9.84
N ARG A 35 -10.31 1.93 10.24
CA ARG A 35 -10.76 2.99 11.15
C ARG A 35 -11.81 3.86 10.50
N GLN A 36 -11.66 4.13 9.20
CA GLN A 36 -12.64 4.94 8.47
C GLN A 36 -13.96 4.21 8.37
N ARG A 37 -13.93 2.89 8.15
CA ARG A 37 -15.16 2.10 8.11
C ARG A 37 -15.89 2.13 9.44
N THR A 38 -15.13 2.03 10.53
CA THR A 38 -15.70 2.12 11.87
C THR A 38 -16.34 3.49 12.09
N TYR A 39 -15.63 4.54 11.67
CA TYR A 39 -16.18 5.89 11.80
C TYR A 39 -17.47 6.04 10.99
N LEU A 40 -17.47 5.52 9.77
CA LEU A 40 -18.64 5.60 8.91
C LEU A 40 -19.86 4.94 9.59
N ARG A 41 -19.64 3.78 10.21
CA ARG A 41 -20.72 3.11 10.91
C ARG A 41 -21.24 3.96 12.07
N SER A 42 -20.33 4.69 12.73
CA SER A 42 -20.73 5.49 13.89
C SER A 42 -21.52 6.73 13.49
N VAL A 43 -21.38 7.21 12.24
CA VAL A 43 -22.09 8.40 11.78
C VAL A 43 -23.16 8.06 10.77
N ALA A 44 -23.59 6.80 10.74
CA ALA A 44 -24.52 6.34 9.69
C ALA A 44 -25.84 7.10 9.71
N SER A 45 -26.26 7.61 10.87
CA SER A 45 -27.51 8.35 10.94
C SER A 45 -27.38 9.82 10.57
N ASP A 46 -26.15 10.29 10.36
CA ASP A 46 -25.91 11.69 9.98
C ASP A 46 -25.58 11.70 8.50
N PHE A 47 -26.48 12.20 7.70
CA PHE A 47 -26.33 12.12 6.24
C PHE A 47 -25.08 12.84 5.74
N GLU A 48 -24.83 14.05 6.23
CA GLU A 48 -23.69 14.82 5.75
C GLU A 48 -22.37 14.17 6.18
N ALA A 49 -22.26 13.76 7.44
CA ALA A 49 -21.04 13.12 7.92
C ALA A 49 -20.82 11.81 7.20
N SER A 50 -21.90 11.09 6.94
CA SER A 50 -21.84 9.81 6.26
C SER A 50 -21.33 9.97 4.83
N MET A 51 -21.87 10.96 4.11
CA MET A 51 -21.45 11.20 2.74
C MET A 51 -19.98 11.61 2.66
N LYS A 52 -19.55 12.44 3.57
CA LYS A 52 -18.17 12.86 3.61
C LYS A 52 -17.25 11.66 3.92
N ALA A 53 -17.68 10.82 4.87
CA ALA A 53 -16.88 9.66 5.24
C ALA A 53 -16.77 8.67 4.08
N VAL A 54 -17.83 8.48 3.31
CA VAL A 54 -17.81 7.60 2.15
C VAL A 54 -16.83 8.13 1.10
N THR A 55 -16.86 9.43 0.86
CA THR A 55 -15.95 10.03 -0.10
C THR A 55 -14.50 9.82 0.31
N GLU A 56 -14.22 10.03 1.60
CA GLU A 56 -12.86 9.82 2.09
C GLU A 56 -12.45 8.36 2.00
N LEU A 57 -13.37 7.46 2.29
CA LEU A 57 -13.09 6.03 2.20
C LEU A 57 -12.77 5.64 0.75
N ASP A 58 -13.53 6.17 -0.20
CA ASP A 58 -13.28 5.88 -1.61
C ASP A 58 -11.88 6.33 -2.03
N LEU A 59 -11.44 7.48 -1.54
CA LEU A 59 -10.10 7.96 -1.84
C LEU A 59 -9.03 7.06 -1.22
N MET A 60 -9.29 6.60 -0.01
CA MET A 60 -8.36 5.69 0.65
C MET A 60 -8.25 4.35 -0.08
N LEU A 61 -9.38 3.83 -0.56
CA LEU A 61 -9.38 2.58 -1.29
C LEU A 61 -8.64 2.72 -2.62
N ALA A 62 -8.81 3.85 -3.29
CA ALA A 62 -8.09 4.10 -4.54
C ALA A 62 -6.59 4.18 -4.29
N ALA A 63 -6.18 4.82 -3.20
CA ALA A 63 -4.77 4.91 -2.88
C ALA A 63 -4.19 3.54 -2.55
N LEU A 64 -4.95 2.72 -1.83
CA LEU A 64 -4.50 1.37 -1.50
C LEU A 64 -4.32 0.54 -2.77
N GLU A 65 -5.24 0.69 -3.71
CA GLU A 65 -5.14 -0.05 -4.97
C GLU A 65 -3.86 0.34 -5.72
N LYS A 66 -3.53 1.62 -5.73
CA LYS A 66 -2.30 2.07 -6.38
C LYS A 66 -1.07 1.48 -5.71
N LEU A 67 -1.09 1.39 -4.39
CA LEU A 67 0.02 0.79 -3.66
C LEU A 67 0.17 -0.69 -4.01
N ARG A 68 -0.94 -1.40 -4.14
CA ARG A 68 -0.91 -2.81 -4.48
C ARG A 68 -0.38 -3.03 -5.89
N ILE A 69 -0.76 -2.15 -6.81
CA ILE A 69 -0.24 -2.23 -8.17
C ILE A 69 1.26 -1.97 -8.16
N CYS A 70 1.69 -0.98 -7.40
CA CYS A 70 3.10 -0.67 -7.29
C CYS A 70 3.88 -1.86 -6.75
N ARG A 71 3.35 -2.49 -5.71
CA ARG A 71 3.99 -3.65 -5.11
C ARG A 71 4.11 -4.79 -6.13
N SER A 72 3.05 -5.01 -6.87
CA SER A 72 3.02 -6.07 -7.86
C SER A 72 4.13 -5.86 -8.91
N ARG A 73 4.35 -4.61 -9.30
CA ARG A 73 5.37 -4.31 -10.30
C ARG A 73 6.78 -4.43 -9.76
N MET A 74 6.94 -4.40 -8.44
CA MET A 74 8.25 -4.53 -7.83
C MET A 74 8.68 -5.97 -7.66
N LEU A 75 7.77 -6.93 -7.81
CA LEU A 75 8.12 -8.33 -7.66
C LEU A 75 8.77 -8.86 -8.94
N PRO A 76 9.68 -9.83 -8.81
CA PRO A 76 10.25 -10.46 -10.00
C PRO A 76 9.14 -11.08 -10.83
N ALA A 77 9.39 -11.20 -12.13
CA ALA A 77 8.39 -11.74 -13.04
C ALA A 77 7.93 -13.13 -12.63
N SER A 78 8.85 -13.92 -12.09
CA SER A 78 8.51 -15.28 -11.69
C SER A 78 7.58 -15.34 -10.49
N GLU A 79 7.49 -14.24 -9.73
CA GLU A 79 6.63 -14.23 -8.56
C GLU A 79 5.37 -13.42 -8.77
N ARG A 80 5.20 -12.81 -9.92
CA ARG A 80 3.99 -12.05 -10.17
C ARG A 80 2.83 -12.96 -10.45
N GLN A 81 1.68 -12.51 -10.01
CA GLN A 81 0.49 -13.25 -10.36
C GLN A 81 0.16 -12.95 -11.78
N ASP A 82 0.08 -13.99 -12.58
CA ASP A 82 -0.23 -13.75 -13.91
C ASP A 82 -1.60 -14.00 -14.13
N THR A 83 -2.38 -13.37 -14.04
CA THR A 83 -3.71 -13.77 -14.29
C THR A 83 -4.33 -13.07 -15.39
#